data_0d83258c968de5734059dd15acc65f8e
#
_entry.id   0d83258c968de5734059dd15acc65f8e
#
_cell.length_a   1.000
_cell.length_b   1.000
_cell.length_c   1.000
_cell.angle_alpha   90.00
_cell.angle_beta   90.00
_cell.angle_gamma   90.00
#
_symmetry.space_group_name_H-M   'P 1'
#
loop_
_entity.id
_entity.type
_entity.pdbx_description
1 polymer ?
#
loop_
_entity_poly.entity_id
_entity_poly.type
_entity_poly.pdbx_seq_one_letter_code
_entity_poly.pdbx_strand_id
1 'polypeptide(L)'
;METERLRIRRFQKEDANALYRLLSDEAVMRFLEPPFSWEQTVRFLNTYALVDSPVILAVEDRSSQFVGYVIYHPYEMDAYEIGWVLCREDWHKGYAQELTRALIEDARTKTRNLILECVPEQIATRVIAQRNGFVWEGNRDGCDIYRLRLENIEK
;
A
#
# COMPACT_ATOMS: atom_id res chain seq x y z
N MET A 1 -13.61 -2.07 1.78
CA MET A 1 -13.32 -2.33 0.34
C MET A 1 -12.95 -3.80 0.19
N GLU A 2 -13.52 -4.47 -0.79
CA GLU A 2 -13.27 -5.89 -0.98
C GLU A 2 -12.90 -6.20 -2.41
N THR A 3 -12.05 -7.23 -2.58
CA THR A 3 -11.71 -7.78 -3.87
C THR A 3 -12.16 -9.24 -3.90
N GLU A 4 -11.81 -9.97 -4.98
CA GLU A 4 -12.18 -11.38 -5.07
C GLU A 4 -11.64 -12.21 -3.91
N ARG A 5 -10.37 -11.96 -3.52
CA ARG A 5 -9.69 -12.78 -2.51
C ARG A 5 -9.35 -12.04 -1.23
N LEU A 6 -9.52 -10.70 -1.19
CA LEU A 6 -8.99 -9.87 -0.10
C LEU A 6 -10.04 -8.91 0.42
N ARG A 7 -9.85 -8.50 1.66
CA ARG A 7 -10.63 -7.44 2.29
C ARG A 7 -9.68 -6.38 2.80
N ILE A 8 -9.95 -5.12 2.45
CA ILE A 8 -9.20 -3.96 2.93
C ILE A 8 -10.06 -3.30 4.00
N ARG A 9 -9.52 -3.13 5.20
CA ARG A 9 -10.26 -2.59 6.33
C ARG A 9 -9.38 -1.70 7.19
N ARG A 10 -9.99 -0.97 8.12
CA ARG A 10 -9.23 -0.20 9.08
C ARG A 10 -8.47 -1.13 10.03
N PHE A 11 -7.30 -0.68 10.45
CA PHE A 11 -6.56 -1.36 11.51
C PHE A 11 -7.28 -1.25 12.83
N GLN A 12 -7.06 -2.24 13.69
CA GLN A 12 -7.50 -2.27 15.07
C GLN A 12 -6.28 -2.49 15.96
N LYS A 13 -6.40 -2.17 17.24
CA LYS A 13 -5.28 -2.37 18.19
C LYS A 13 -4.79 -3.81 18.18
N GLU A 14 -5.72 -4.75 18.02
CA GLU A 14 -5.44 -6.17 18.00
C GLU A 14 -4.56 -6.60 16.82
N ASP A 15 -4.41 -5.75 15.82
CA ASP A 15 -3.56 -6.03 14.67
C ASP A 15 -2.07 -5.81 14.95
N ALA A 16 -1.71 -5.29 16.12
CA ALA A 16 -0.33 -4.93 16.44
C ALA A 16 0.64 -6.10 16.29
N ASN A 17 0.28 -7.29 16.73
CA ASN A 17 1.14 -8.46 16.61
C ASN A 17 1.40 -8.84 15.16
N ALA A 18 0.37 -8.86 14.33
CA ALA A 18 0.49 -9.20 12.92
C ALA A 18 1.33 -8.13 12.19
N LEU A 19 1.09 -6.86 12.49
CA LEU A 19 1.87 -5.77 11.91
C LEU A 19 3.34 -5.85 12.33
N TYR A 20 3.62 -6.20 13.58
CA TYR A 20 4.99 -6.36 14.04
C TYR A 20 5.70 -7.49 13.28
N ARG A 21 5.04 -8.64 13.09
CA ARG A 21 5.64 -9.73 12.32
C ARG A 21 5.99 -9.29 10.90
N LEU A 22 5.14 -8.45 10.31
CA LEU A 22 5.38 -7.91 8.97
C LEU A 22 6.58 -6.95 8.98
N LEU A 23 6.57 -5.96 9.86
CA LEU A 23 7.56 -4.87 9.85
C LEU A 23 8.90 -5.27 10.48
N SER A 24 8.97 -6.39 11.17
CA SER A 24 10.23 -6.93 11.70
C SER A 24 10.87 -7.94 10.76
N ASP A 25 10.23 -8.27 9.64
CA ASP A 25 10.76 -9.25 8.67
C ASP A 25 11.78 -8.55 7.76
N GLU A 26 13.02 -8.99 7.81
CA GLU A 26 14.10 -8.39 7.02
C GLU A 26 13.83 -8.42 5.51
N ALA A 27 13.25 -9.51 5.02
CA ALA A 27 12.97 -9.65 3.59
C ALA A 27 11.91 -8.66 3.14
N VAL A 28 10.87 -8.47 3.96
CA VAL A 28 9.80 -7.51 3.67
C VAL A 28 10.35 -6.08 3.68
N MET A 29 11.20 -5.77 4.65
CA MET A 29 11.69 -4.41 4.86
C MET A 29 12.93 -4.05 4.04
N ARG A 30 13.43 -4.99 3.25
CA ARG A 30 14.70 -4.85 2.53
C ARG A 30 14.87 -3.51 1.78
N PHE A 31 13.83 -3.02 1.15
CA PHE A 31 13.88 -1.78 0.36
C PHE A 31 13.13 -0.64 1.01
N LEU A 32 12.70 -0.79 2.25
CA LEU A 32 11.89 0.21 2.94
C LEU A 32 12.71 0.89 4.04
N GLU A 33 12.80 0.25 5.20
CA GLU A 33 13.52 0.76 6.35
C GLU A 33 14.11 -0.43 7.09
N PRO A 34 15.06 -0.23 8.02
CA PRO A 34 15.49 -1.33 8.87
C PRO A 34 14.30 -1.96 9.59
N PRO A 35 14.34 -3.26 9.86
CA PRO A 35 13.23 -3.93 10.55
C PRO A 35 12.85 -3.20 11.84
N PHE A 36 11.55 -3.12 12.09
CA PHE A 36 11.01 -2.39 13.24
C PHE A 36 11.09 -3.22 14.52
N SER A 37 11.32 -2.54 15.65
CA SER A 37 11.09 -3.10 16.97
C SER A 37 9.58 -3.09 17.26
N TRP A 38 9.20 -3.75 18.35
CA TRP A 38 7.82 -3.70 18.82
C TRP A 38 7.37 -2.27 19.10
N GLU A 39 8.21 -1.48 19.78
CA GLU A 39 7.88 -0.10 20.11
C GLU A 39 7.69 0.75 18.86
N GLN A 40 8.56 0.58 17.87
CA GLN A 40 8.43 1.29 16.60
C GLN A 40 7.12 0.90 15.89
N THR A 41 6.76 -0.38 15.94
CA THR A 41 5.53 -0.88 15.33
C THR A 41 4.31 -0.26 15.98
N VAL A 42 4.26 -0.22 17.30
CA VAL A 42 3.13 0.37 18.03
C VAL A 42 3.01 1.87 17.70
N ARG A 43 4.14 2.57 17.65
CA ARG A 43 4.15 3.98 17.28
C ARG A 43 3.62 4.19 15.86
N PHE A 44 4.06 3.36 14.94
CA PHE A 44 3.64 3.40 13.55
C PHE A 44 2.12 3.16 13.43
N LEU A 45 1.62 2.16 14.14
CA LEU A 45 0.20 1.84 14.16
C LEU A 45 -0.63 3.01 14.69
N ASN A 46 -0.19 3.62 15.79
CA ASN A 46 -0.90 4.74 16.40
C ASN A 46 -0.87 6.00 15.54
N THR A 47 0.25 6.24 14.85
CA THR A 47 0.45 7.46 14.07
C THR A 47 -0.28 7.41 12.73
N TYR A 48 -0.25 6.26 12.05
CA TYR A 48 -0.68 6.19 10.66
C TYR A 48 -1.96 5.38 10.46
N ALA A 49 -2.37 4.58 11.42
CA ALA A 49 -3.49 3.67 11.24
C ALA A 49 -4.67 3.96 12.18
N LEU A 50 -4.38 4.15 13.47
CA LEU A 50 -5.44 4.32 14.48
C LEU A 50 -5.78 5.81 14.65
N VAL A 51 -6.10 6.45 13.54
CA VAL A 51 -6.45 7.88 13.48
C VAL A 51 -7.70 8.03 12.61
N ASP A 52 -8.33 9.20 12.67
CA ASP A 52 -9.58 9.44 11.93
C ASP A 52 -9.40 9.30 10.42
N SER A 53 -8.29 9.78 9.89
CA SER A 53 -7.97 9.68 8.46
C SER A 53 -6.69 8.87 8.29
N PRO A 54 -6.79 7.54 8.31
CA PRO A 54 -5.60 6.70 8.28
C PRO A 54 -4.88 6.77 6.94
N VAL A 55 -3.55 6.68 7.02
CA VAL A 55 -2.67 6.60 5.85
C VAL A 55 -2.59 5.18 5.34
N ILE A 56 -2.68 4.20 6.25
CA ILE A 56 -2.60 2.79 5.92
C ILE A 56 -3.86 2.05 6.36
N LEU A 57 -4.20 1.00 5.60
CA LEU A 57 -5.34 0.15 5.89
C LEU A 57 -4.89 -1.31 5.88
N ALA A 58 -5.44 -2.11 6.78
CA ALA A 58 -5.10 -3.52 6.90
C ALA A 58 -5.72 -4.32 5.74
N VAL A 59 -5.01 -5.37 5.34
CA VAL A 59 -5.50 -6.29 4.31
C VAL A 59 -5.53 -7.70 4.91
N GLU A 60 -6.65 -8.38 4.74
CA GLU A 60 -6.80 -9.77 5.16
C GLU A 60 -7.38 -10.59 4.03
N ASP A 61 -7.13 -11.91 4.05
CA ASP A 61 -7.72 -12.81 3.09
C ASP A 61 -9.15 -13.20 3.52
N ARG A 62 -9.80 -14.07 2.75
CA ARG A 62 -11.18 -14.48 3.02
C ARG A 62 -11.32 -15.34 4.28
N SER A 63 -10.20 -15.84 4.83
CA SER A 63 -10.17 -16.54 6.11
C SER A 63 -9.82 -15.62 7.28
N SER A 64 -9.83 -14.30 7.03
CA SER A 64 -9.49 -13.28 8.03
C SER A 64 -8.04 -13.34 8.49
N GLN A 65 -7.15 -13.93 7.68
CA GLN A 65 -5.72 -13.94 7.95
C GLN A 65 -5.11 -12.63 7.46
N PHE A 66 -4.34 -11.95 8.30
CA PHE A 66 -3.65 -10.71 7.92
C PHE A 66 -2.61 -11.03 6.85
N VAL A 67 -2.64 -10.30 5.73
CA VAL A 67 -1.68 -10.49 4.64
C VAL A 67 -0.80 -9.26 4.41
N GLY A 68 -1.08 -8.14 5.06
CA GLY A 68 -0.29 -6.93 4.92
C GLY A 68 -1.12 -5.68 5.05
N TYR A 69 -0.66 -4.60 4.42
CA TYR A 69 -1.44 -3.35 4.40
C TYR A 69 -1.27 -2.63 3.08
N VAL A 70 -2.19 -1.70 2.82
CA VAL A 70 -2.06 -0.78 1.71
C VAL A 70 -1.80 0.62 2.26
N ILE A 71 -1.10 1.42 1.47
CA ILE A 71 -0.96 2.86 1.66
C ILE A 71 -2.00 3.49 0.76
N TYR A 72 -2.85 4.36 1.30
CA TYR A 72 -3.93 4.95 0.50
C TYR A 72 -4.42 6.21 1.20
N HIS A 73 -3.99 7.37 0.72
CA HIS A 73 -4.33 8.64 1.37
C HIS A 73 -4.11 9.83 0.43
N PRO A 74 -4.74 10.98 0.71
CA PRO A 74 -4.42 12.21 -0.02
C PRO A 74 -2.94 12.54 0.15
N TYR A 75 -2.27 12.90 -0.93
CA TYR A 75 -0.83 13.07 -0.95
C TYR A 75 -0.43 14.49 -1.34
N GLU A 76 -0.85 14.91 -2.51
CA GLU A 76 -0.64 16.27 -2.99
C GLU A 76 -1.92 16.71 -3.69
N MET A 77 -1.93 17.95 -4.21
CA MET A 77 -3.14 18.46 -4.84
C MET A 77 -3.63 17.52 -5.95
N ASP A 78 -4.90 17.13 -5.87
CA ASP A 78 -5.55 16.23 -6.83
C ASP A 78 -4.85 14.88 -6.99
N ALA A 79 -4.15 14.40 -5.95
CA ALA A 79 -3.50 13.11 -6.00
C ALA A 79 -3.62 12.34 -4.69
N TYR A 80 -3.73 11.03 -4.78
CA TYR A 80 -3.59 10.12 -3.65
C TYR A 80 -2.33 9.28 -3.86
N GLU A 81 -1.66 8.94 -2.78
CA GLU A 81 -0.58 7.98 -2.81
C GLU A 81 -1.14 6.58 -2.60
N ILE A 82 -0.66 5.61 -3.38
CA ILE A 82 -0.98 4.21 -3.15
C ILE A 82 0.31 3.41 -3.00
N GLY A 83 0.17 2.28 -2.29
CA GLY A 83 1.25 1.34 -2.13
C GLY A 83 0.74 0.13 -1.35
N TRP A 84 1.62 -0.83 -1.15
CA TRP A 84 1.30 -2.04 -0.38
C TRP A 84 2.56 -2.60 0.23
N VAL A 85 2.39 -3.28 1.36
CA VAL A 85 3.44 -4.07 2.00
C VAL A 85 2.80 -5.40 2.37
N LEU A 86 3.31 -6.49 1.83
CA LEU A 86 2.71 -7.82 2.00
C LEU A 86 3.62 -8.74 2.77
N CYS A 87 3.01 -9.61 3.58
CA CYS A 87 3.72 -10.67 4.29
C CYS A 87 4.44 -11.55 3.29
N ARG A 88 5.65 -11.99 3.63
CA ARG A 88 6.49 -12.76 2.72
C ARG A 88 5.80 -14.02 2.21
N GLU A 89 5.07 -14.71 3.08
CA GLU A 89 4.34 -15.93 2.72
C GLU A 89 3.21 -15.70 1.73
N ASP A 90 2.83 -14.44 1.52
CA ASP A 90 1.75 -14.07 0.59
C ASP A 90 2.27 -13.49 -0.73
N TRP A 91 3.59 -13.44 -0.89
CA TRP A 91 4.19 -13.01 -2.14
C TRP A 91 3.91 -14.03 -3.26
N HIS A 92 3.95 -13.57 -4.49
CA HIS A 92 3.77 -14.40 -5.70
C HIS A 92 2.37 -15.02 -5.83
N LYS A 93 1.39 -14.46 -5.13
CA LYS A 93 -0.01 -14.89 -5.25
C LYS A 93 -0.86 -13.94 -6.10
N GLY A 94 -0.26 -12.83 -6.57
CA GLY A 94 -0.97 -11.83 -7.35
C GLY A 94 -1.73 -10.81 -6.52
N TYR A 95 -1.53 -10.78 -5.22
CA TYR A 95 -2.24 -9.86 -4.33
C TYR A 95 -1.93 -8.39 -4.61
N ALA A 96 -0.67 -8.07 -4.92
CA ALA A 96 -0.29 -6.68 -5.22
C ALA A 96 -1.06 -6.15 -6.43
N GLN A 97 -1.21 -6.95 -7.48
CA GLN A 97 -1.97 -6.58 -8.67
C GLN A 97 -3.45 -6.40 -8.32
N GLU A 98 -3.99 -7.33 -7.55
CA GLU A 98 -5.40 -7.29 -7.13
C GLU A 98 -5.70 -6.05 -6.30
N LEU A 99 -4.82 -5.72 -5.35
CA LEU A 99 -4.94 -4.52 -4.51
C LEU A 99 -4.82 -3.25 -5.34
N THR A 100 -3.86 -3.21 -6.26
CA THR A 100 -3.66 -2.04 -7.10
C THR A 100 -4.91 -1.73 -7.91
N ARG A 101 -5.52 -2.74 -8.50
CA ARG A 101 -6.75 -2.55 -9.29
C ARG A 101 -7.90 -2.04 -8.42
N ALA A 102 -8.03 -2.58 -7.21
CA ALA A 102 -9.08 -2.15 -6.29
C ALA A 102 -8.89 -0.69 -5.87
N LEU A 103 -7.66 -0.31 -5.56
CA LEU A 103 -7.37 1.08 -5.17
C LEU A 103 -7.61 2.05 -6.32
N ILE A 104 -7.24 1.67 -7.54
CA ILE A 104 -7.51 2.49 -8.72
C ILE A 104 -9.01 2.74 -8.87
N GLU A 105 -9.83 1.68 -8.77
CA GLU A 105 -11.27 1.82 -8.93
C GLU A 105 -11.89 2.69 -7.83
N ASP A 106 -11.48 2.49 -6.59
CA ASP A 106 -11.97 3.30 -5.48
C ASP A 106 -11.58 4.78 -5.64
N ALA A 107 -10.38 5.03 -6.13
CA ALA A 107 -9.84 6.38 -6.26
C ALA A 107 -10.51 7.22 -7.36
N ARG A 108 -11.15 6.58 -8.32
CA ARG A 108 -11.77 7.30 -9.46
C ARG A 108 -12.76 8.38 -9.04
N THR A 109 -13.40 8.20 -7.91
CA THR A 109 -14.37 9.18 -7.39
C THR A 109 -13.76 10.15 -6.38
N LYS A 110 -12.48 10.00 -6.07
CA LYS A 110 -11.83 10.77 -5.00
C LYS A 110 -10.75 11.71 -5.49
N THR A 111 -10.09 11.37 -6.59
CA THR A 111 -8.92 12.12 -7.05
C THR A 111 -8.73 11.96 -8.55
N ARG A 112 -7.91 12.82 -9.12
CA ARG A 112 -7.57 12.75 -10.55
C ARG A 112 -6.28 11.99 -10.82
N ASN A 113 -5.44 11.81 -9.80
CA ASN A 113 -4.14 11.20 -9.99
C ASN A 113 -3.81 10.24 -8.86
N LEU A 114 -3.08 9.19 -9.19
CA LEU A 114 -2.47 8.31 -8.19
C LEU A 114 -0.97 8.38 -8.34
N ILE A 115 -0.29 8.40 -7.19
CA ILE A 115 1.18 8.40 -7.11
C ILE A 115 1.60 7.10 -6.43
N LEU A 116 2.63 6.48 -6.98
CA LEU A 116 3.27 5.32 -6.38
C LEU A 116 4.76 5.57 -6.35
N GLU A 117 5.38 5.41 -5.19
CA GLU A 117 6.80 5.65 -5.00
C GLU A 117 7.51 4.36 -4.59
N CYS A 118 8.66 4.10 -5.16
CA CYS A 118 9.48 2.95 -4.76
C CYS A 118 10.93 3.20 -5.11
N VAL A 119 11.84 2.56 -4.37
CA VAL A 119 13.25 2.62 -4.76
C VAL A 119 13.43 1.84 -6.07
N PRO A 120 14.42 2.23 -6.91
CA PRO A 120 14.59 1.57 -8.22
C PRO A 120 14.78 0.06 -8.14
N GLU A 121 15.33 -0.44 -7.04
CA GLU A 121 15.57 -1.86 -6.82
C GLU A 121 14.30 -2.69 -6.62
N GLN A 122 13.19 -2.04 -6.30
CA GLN A 122 11.89 -2.73 -6.13
C GLN A 122 11.27 -3.06 -7.48
N ILE A 123 11.88 -3.99 -8.19
CA ILE A 123 11.50 -4.33 -9.55
C ILE A 123 10.05 -4.83 -9.63
N ALA A 124 9.63 -5.64 -8.67
CA ALA A 124 8.27 -6.17 -8.65
C ALA A 124 7.22 -5.05 -8.58
N THR A 125 7.47 -4.05 -7.74
CA THR A 125 6.57 -2.89 -7.61
C THR A 125 6.53 -2.10 -8.91
N ARG A 126 7.67 -1.91 -9.54
CA ARG A 126 7.78 -1.20 -10.81
C ARG A 126 6.99 -1.89 -11.91
N VAL A 127 7.08 -3.22 -11.97
CA VAL A 127 6.34 -4.00 -12.95
C VAL A 127 4.83 -3.84 -12.76
N ILE A 128 4.36 -3.89 -11.50
CA ILE A 128 2.94 -3.70 -11.19
C ILE A 128 2.50 -2.29 -11.60
N ALA A 129 3.29 -1.27 -11.28
CA ALA A 129 2.97 0.10 -11.64
C ALA A 129 2.81 0.24 -13.15
N GLN A 130 3.77 -0.25 -13.92
CA GLN A 130 3.75 -0.15 -15.38
C GLN A 130 2.59 -0.95 -15.98
N ARG A 131 2.32 -2.12 -15.44
CA ARG A 131 1.21 -2.98 -15.90
C ARG A 131 -0.14 -2.29 -15.75
N ASN A 132 -0.27 -1.42 -14.75
CA ASN A 132 -1.52 -0.72 -14.47
C ASN A 132 -1.56 0.69 -15.09
N GLY A 133 -0.61 1.02 -15.95
CA GLY A 133 -0.63 2.27 -16.69
C GLY A 133 0.06 3.43 -16.01
N PHE A 134 0.72 3.22 -14.89
CA PHE A 134 1.51 4.27 -14.25
C PHE A 134 2.72 4.61 -15.11
N VAL A 135 3.07 5.88 -15.16
CA VAL A 135 4.17 6.41 -15.96
C VAL A 135 5.21 7.00 -15.02
N TRP A 136 6.47 6.66 -15.26
CA TRP A 136 7.59 7.21 -14.48
C TRP A 136 7.71 8.71 -14.72
N GLU A 137 7.83 9.48 -13.63
CA GLU A 137 7.96 10.94 -13.69
C GLU A 137 9.32 11.46 -13.26
N GLY A 138 10.14 10.61 -12.68
CA GLY A 138 11.45 11.03 -12.19
C GLY A 138 11.79 10.35 -10.89
N ASN A 139 12.90 10.77 -10.30
CA ASN A 139 13.38 10.26 -9.03
C ASN A 139 13.51 11.43 -8.05
N ARG A 140 13.00 11.26 -6.83
CA ARG A 140 13.07 12.26 -5.80
C ARG A 140 13.48 11.58 -4.50
N ASP A 141 14.57 12.05 -3.92
CA ASP A 141 15.09 11.52 -2.64
C ASP A 141 15.33 10.01 -2.66
N GLY A 142 15.81 9.49 -3.80
CA GLY A 142 16.14 8.09 -3.95
C GLY A 142 14.98 7.20 -4.38
N CYS A 143 13.78 7.74 -4.51
CA CYS A 143 12.61 6.98 -4.94
C CYS A 143 12.15 7.38 -6.34
N ASP A 144 11.84 6.39 -7.15
CA ASP A 144 11.18 6.61 -8.42
C ASP A 144 9.71 6.96 -8.16
N ILE A 145 9.23 7.95 -8.88
CA ILE A 145 7.86 8.44 -8.77
C ILE A 145 7.10 7.99 -10.02
N TYR A 146 5.99 7.31 -9.82
CA TYR A 146 5.09 6.88 -10.89
C TYR A 146 3.73 7.52 -10.70
N ARG A 147 3.15 7.97 -11.81
CA ARG A 147 1.83 8.62 -11.79
C ARG A 147 0.87 7.90 -12.72
N LEU A 148 -0.35 7.73 -12.26
CA LEU A 148 -1.47 7.30 -13.08
C LEU A 148 -2.52 8.41 -13.07
N ARG A 149 -2.85 8.93 -14.25
CA ARG A 149 -3.92 9.89 -14.38
C ARG A 149 -5.24 9.14 -14.54
N LEU A 150 -6.17 9.46 -13.66
CA LEU A 150 -7.49 8.82 -13.67
C LEU A 150 -8.44 9.64 -14.52
N GLU A 151 -9.23 8.94 -15.35
CA GLU A 151 -10.28 9.59 -16.09
C GLU A 151 -11.50 9.68 -15.19
N ASN A 152 -12.08 10.89 -15.09
CA ASN A 152 -13.33 11.06 -14.39
C ASN A 152 -14.44 10.51 -15.24
N ILE A 153 -15.20 9.59 -14.68
CA ILE A 153 -16.43 9.12 -15.32
C ILE A 153 -17.50 10.11 -14.91
N GLU A 154 -17.87 10.98 -15.83
CA GLU A 154 -18.95 11.92 -15.61
C GLU A 154 -20.27 11.15 -15.58
N LYS A 155 -21.11 11.49 -14.62
CA LYS A 155 -22.43 10.88 -14.50
C LYS A 155 -23.50 11.84 -14.96
#